data_bc411421ead8a14c3401ad6e59d97b96
#
_entry.id   bc411421ead8a14c3401ad6e59d97b96
#
_cell.length_a   1.000
_cell.length_b   1.000
_cell.length_c   1.000
_cell.angle_alpha   90.00
_cell.angle_beta   90.00
_cell.angle_gamma   90.00
#
_symmetry.space_group_name_H-M   'P 1'
#
loop_
_entity.id
_entity.type
_entity.pdbx_description
1 polymer ?
#
loop_
_entity_poly.entity_id
_entity_poly.type
_entity_poly.pdbx_seq_one_letter_code
_entity_poly.pdbx_strand_id
1 'polypeptide(L)'
;MARKLEKAESRERWRELRDLWNEFDPIGIMDYPDWPRDEYESYCGPSMRLLEQNAENEELEDYVHSALDYMGIGASDDAIKRFVKKMKAWFQEKWSETRV
;
A
#
# COMPACT_ATOMS: atom_id res chain seq x y z
N MET A 1 -1.22 13.18 -18.25
CA MET A 1 -1.97 11.97 -18.63
C MET A 1 -1.22 10.73 -18.16
N ALA A 2 -1.92 9.78 -17.58
CA ALA A 2 -1.27 8.59 -17.03
C ALA A 2 -0.80 7.64 -18.15
N ARG A 3 0.45 7.19 -18.05
CA ARG A 3 1.03 6.22 -18.98
C ARG A 3 0.53 4.82 -18.62
N LYS A 4 0.07 4.08 -19.63
CA LYS A 4 -0.35 2.70 -19.41
C LYS A 4 0.88 1.80 -19.21
N LEU A 5 0.88 1.01 -18.14
CA LEU A 5 1.98 0.12 -17.80
C LEU A 5 1.93 -1.17 -18.62
N GLU A 6 3.10 -1.69 -18.95
CA GLU A 6 3.23 -3.04 -19.47
C GLU A 6 3.06 -4.04 -18.32
N LYS A 7 2.79 -5.31 -18.66
CA LYS A 7 2.55 -6.35 -17.65
C LYS A 7 3.70 -6.48 -16.65
N ALA A 8 4.94 -6.46 -17.14
CA ALA A 8 6.12 -6.58 -16.27
C ALA A 8 6.22 -5.42 -15.29
N GLU A 9 5.96 -4.21 -15.77
CA GLU A 9 5.97 -3.00 -14.94
C GLU A 9 4.85 -3.05 -13.89
N SER A 10 3.66 -3.48 -14.31
CA SER A 10 2.51 -3.60 -13.42
C SER A 10 2.79 -4.58 -12.27
N ARG A 11 3.41 -5.72 -12.59
CA ARG A 11 3.79 -6.72 -11.58
C ARG A 11 4.86 -6.19 -10.63
N GLU A 12 5.84 -5.46 -11.14
CA GLU A 12 6.89 -4.87 -10.32
C GLU A 12 6.29 -3.83 -9.36
N ARG A 13 5.43 -2.96 -9.88
CA ARG A 13 4.76 -1.93 -9.08
C ARG A 13 3.93 -2.57 -7.96
N TRP A 14 3.16 -3.63 -8.29
CA TRP A 14 2.36 -4.36 -7.32
C TRP A 14 3.23 -4.99 -6.23
N ARG A 15 4.33 -5.63 -6.63
CA ARG A 15 5.25 -6.28 -5.69
C ARG A 15 5.87 -5.27 -4.72
N GLU A 16 6.24 -4.10 -5.23
CA GLU A 16 6.82 -3.05 -4.41
C GLU A 16 5.81 -2.53 -3.39
N LEU A 17 4.55 -2.34 -3.79
CA LEU A 17 3.51 -1.93 -2.86
C LEU A 17 3.22 -3.01 -1.82
N ARG A 18 3.20 -4.27 -2.23
CA ARG A 18 3.07 -5.39 -1.29
C ARG A 18 4.21 -5.37 -0.27
N ASP A 19 5.42 -5.10 -0.70
CA ASP A 19 6.58 -5.02 0.20
C ASP A 19 6.42 -3.88 1.21
N LEU A 20 5.85 -2.75 0.82
CA LEU A 20 5.55 -1.66 1.74
C LEU A 20 4.51 -2.06 2.79
N TRP A 21 3.46 -2.75 2.39
CA TRP A 21 2.47 -3.29 3.32
C TRP A 21 3.09 -4.31 4.28
N ASN A 22 3.97 -5.18 3.76
CA ASN A 22 4.67 -6.18 4.58
C ASN A 22 5.63 -5.51 5.58
N GLU A 23 6.26 -4.42 5.20
CA GLU A 23 7.13 -3.66 6.09
C GLU A 23 6.32 -2.97 7.19
N PHE A 24 5.16 -2.42 6.86
CA PHE A 24 4.24 -1.84 7.84
C PHE A 24 3.75 -2.92 8.82
N ASP A 25 3.37 -4.09 8.28
CA ASP A 25 3.06 -5.32 9.03
C ASP A 25 2.18 -5.08 10.27
N PRO A 26 0.97 -4.54 10.11
CA PRO A 26 0.13 -4.20 11.27
C PRO A 26 -0.27 -5.40 12.12
N ILE A 27 -0.34 -6.61 11.53
CA ILE A 27 -0.67 -7.84 12.28
C ILE A 27 0.55 -8.40 13.01
N GLY A 28 1.77 -8.06 12.56
CA GLY A 28 3.00 -8.56 13.17
C GLY A 28 3.35 -9.99 12.80
N ILE A 29 3.02 -10.39 11.56
CA ILE A 29 3.21 -11.78 11.10
C ILE A 29 4.44 -11.98 10.22
N MET A 30 5.07 -10.89 9.75
CA MET A 30 6.19 -11.02 8.82
C MET A 30 7.46 -11.56 9.48
N ASP A 31 7.52 -11.55 10.81
CA ASP A 31 8.60 -12.17 11.57
C ASP A 31 8.50 -13.70 11.63
N TYR A 32 7.39 -14.26 11.21
CA TYR A 32 7.17 -15.71 11.19
C TYR A 32 7.52 -16.25 9.80
N PRO A 33 8.62 -17.01 9.64
CA PRO A 33 9.09 -17.44 8.32
C PRO A 33 8.10 -18.33 7.55
N ASP A 34 7.25 -19.05 8.28
CA ASP A 34 6.28 -19.97 7.68
C ASP A 34 4.98 -19.29 7.27
N TRP A 35 4.79 -18.00 7.60
CA TRP A 35 3.58 -17.29 7.27
C TRP A 35 3.63 -16.81 5.80
N PRO A 36 2.52 -16.95 5.02
CA PRO A 36 2.50 -16.47 3.64
C PRO A 36 2.77 -14.96 3.56
N ARG A 37 3.55 -14.56 2.55
CA ARG A 37 3.91 -13.16 2.33
C ARG A 37 2.84 -12.39 1.57
N ASP A 38 1.69 -12.99 1.30
CA ASP A 38 0.58 -12.39 0.57
C ASP A 38 -0.59 -11.97 1.46
N GLU A 39 -0.41 -11.98 2.78
CA GLU A 39 -1.47 -11.66 3.75
C GLU A 39 -2.11 -10.29 3.49
N TYR A 40 -1.29 -9.32 3.06
CA TYR A 40 -1.77 -7.96 2.82
C TYR A 40 -2.12 -7.66 1.37
N GLU A 41 -2.07 -8.63 0.47
CA GLU A 41 -2.30 -8.39 -0.96
C GLU A 41 -3.69 -7.84 -1.27
N SER A 42 -4.71 -8.23 -0.52
CA SER A 42 -6.07 -7.73 -0.73
C SER A 42 -6.20 -6.22 -0.51
N TYR A 43 -5.25 -5.61 0.21
CA TYR A 43 -5.22 -4.18 0.47
C TYR A 43 -4.40 -3.39 -0.56
N CYS A 44 -3.62 -4.09 -1.39
CA CYS A 44 -2.79 -3.46 -2.40
C CYS A 44 -3.61 -2.87 -3.55
N GLY A 45 -4.64 -3.57 -4.01
CA GLY A 45 -5.48 -3.10 -5.11
C GLY A 45 -6.14 -1.75 -4.82
N PRO A 46 -6.92 -1.64 -3.73
CA PRO A 46 -7.52 -0.36 -3.38
C PRO A 46 -6.49 0.74 -3.10
N SER A 47 -5.36 0.41 -2.43
CA SER A 47 -4.28 1.39 -2.20
C SER A 47 -3.72 1.91 -3.52
N MET A 48 -3.49 1.01 -4.47
CA MET A 48 -2.94 1.38 -5.77
C MET A 48 -3.90 2.31 -6.52
N ARG A 49 -5.20 2.03 -6.49
CA ARG A 49 -6.19 2.90 -7.13
C ARG A 49 -6.20 4.30 -6.54
N LEU A 50 -6.10 4.41 -5.23
CA LEU A 50 -6.02 5.71 -4.57
C LEU A 50 -4.77 6.47 -4.98
N LEU A 51 -3.64 5.78 -5.06
CA LEU A 51 -2.38 6.39 -5.52
C LEU A 51 -2.48 6.86 -6.97
N GLU A 52 -3.08 6.06 -7.85
CA GLU A 52 -3.28 6.41 -9.25
C GLU A 52 -4.20 7.63 -9.42
N GLN A 53 -5.16 7.79 -8.52
CA GLN A 53 -6.09 8.91 -8.51
C GLN A 53 -5.50 10.16 -7.85
N ASN A 54 -4.27 10.08 -7.37
CA ASN A 54 -3.61 11.16 -6.64
C ASN A 54 -4.42 11.59 -5.40
N ALA A 55 -4.94 10.60 -4.67
CA ALA A 55 -5.74 10.84 -3.47
C ALA A 55 -4.95 11.62 -2.42
N GLU A 56 -5.67 12.43 -1.65
CA GLU A 56 -5.07 13.17 -0.54
C GLU A 56 -4.59 12.20 0.55
N ASN A 57 -3.63 12.66 1.35
CA ASN A 57 -3.12 11.86 2.48
C ASN A 57 -4.26 11.36 3.37
N GLU A 58 -5.22 12.22 3.64
CA GLU A 58 -6.37 11.92 4.49
C GLU A 58 -7.20 10.75 3.95
N GLU A 59 -7.43 10.70 2.64
CA GLU A 59 -8.15 9.59 2.01
C GLU A 59 -7.42 8.26 2.16
N LEU A 60 -6.09 8.28 1.98
CA LEU A 60 -5.27 7.09 2.16
C LEU A 60 -5.24 6.67 3.63
N GLU A 61 -5.12 7.63 4.55
CA GLU A 61 -5.17 7.36 5.99
C GLU A 61 -6.50 6.71 6.38
N ASP A 62 -7.61 7.24 5.87
CA ASP A 62 -8.94 6.69 6.12
C ASP A 62 -9.04 5.25 5.60
N TYR A 63 -8.49 4.99 4.41
CA TYR A 63 -8.48 3.64 3.88
C TYR A 63 -7.67 2.68 4.76
N VAL A 64 -6.49 3.09 5.21
CA VAL A 64 -5.64 2.27 6.08
C VAL A 64 -6.36 2.00 7.41
N HIS A 65 -7.00 3.03 7.99
CA HIS A 65 -7.81 2.84 9.20
C HIS A 65 -8.90 1.80 8.99
N SER A 66 -9.63 1.89 7.88
CA SER A 66 -10.68 0.92 7.55
C SER A 66 -10.14 -0.50 7.40
N ALA A 67 -8.98 -0.63 6.77
CA ALA A 67 -8.32 -1.93 6.61
C ALA A 67 -7.94 -2.53 7.96
N LEU A 68 -7.39 -1.71 8.86
CA LEU A 68 -7.01 -2.16 10.21
C LEU A 68 -8.24 -2.54 11.04
N ASP A 69 -9.32 -1.78 10.92
CA ASP A 69 -10.58 -2.10 11.58
C ASP A 69 -11.12 -3.45 11.09
N TYR A 70 -11.04 -3.70 9.80
CA TYR A 70 -11.45 -5.00 9.23
C TYR A 70 -10.60 -6.14 9.76
N MET A 71 -9.30 -5.91 9.95
CA MET A 71 -8.39 -6.92 10.53
C MET A 71 -8.58 -7.07 12.04
N GLY A 72 -9.31 -6.16 12.70
CA GLY A 72 -9.48 -6.16 14.13
C GLY A 72 -8.25 -5.69 14.91
N ILE A 73 -7.45 -4.80 14.31
CA ILE A 73 -6.18 -4.37 14.88
C ILE A 73 -6.17 -2.86 15.07
N GLY A 74 -5.53 -2.40 16.14
CA GLY A 74 -5.26 -0.99 16.35
C GLY A 74 -3.84 -0.63 15.97
N ALA A 75 -3.65 0.55 15.40
CA ALA A 75 -2.34 1.14 15.21
C ALA A 75 -2.44 2.62 15.55
N SER A 76 -1.31 3.23 15.94
CA SER A 76 -1.32 4.65 16.25
C SER A 76 -1.53 5.48 14.98
N ASP A 77 -2.13 6.64 15.12
CA ASP A 77 -2.30 7.58 14.01
C ASP A 77 -0.96 7.95 13.40
N ASP A 78 0.08 8.10 14.21
CA ASP A 78 1.42 8.43 13.74
C ASP A 78 2.00 7.33 12.85
N ALA A 79 1.79 6.06 13.22
CA ALA A 79 2.25 4.93 12.42
C ALA A 79 1.55 4.91 11.05
N ILE A 80 0.24 5.15 11.05
CA ILE A 80 -0.55 5.19 9.82
C ILE A 80 -0.10 6.35 8.94
N LYS A 81 0.10 7.53 9.51
CA LYS A 81 0.57 8.70 8.76
C LYS A 81 1.94 8.47 8.14
N ARG A 82 2.87 7.85 8.88
CA ARG A 82 4.19 7.52 8.35
C ARG A 82 4.10 6.55 7.19
N PHE A 83 3.25 5.53 7.30
CA PHE A 83 3.05 4.55 6.23
C PHE A 83 2.47 5.21 4.98
N VAL A 84 1.43 6.03 5.12
CA VAL A 84 0.81 6.74 4.00
C VAL A 84 1.82 7.67 3.31
N LYS A 85 2.58 8.41 4.09
CA LYS A 85 3.61 9.30 3.56
C LYS A 85 4.66 8.54 2.76
N LYS A 86 5.11 7.40 3.28
CA LYS A 86 6.08 6.55 2.62
C LYS A 86 5.53 5.97 1.32
N MET A 87 4.29 5.51 1.34
CA MET A 87 3.60 4.95 0.18
C MET A 87 3.45 5.99 -0.93
N LYS A 88 3.03 7.21 -0.59
CA LYS A 88 2.90 8.30 -1.56
C LYS A 88 4.24 8.74 -2.13
N ALA A 89 5.26 8.85 -1.29
CA ALA A 89 6.60 9.23 -1.75
C ALA A 89 7.13 8.20 -2.74
N TRP A 90 6.99 6.93 -2.42
CA TRP A 90 7.39 5.85 -3.33
C TRP A 90 6.69 5.95 -4.68
N PHE A 91 5.37 6.13 -4.67
CA PHE A 91 4.58 6.20 -5.91
C PHE A 91 4.96 7.42 -6.73
N GLN A 92 5.09 8.58 -6.10
CA GLN A 92 5.44 9.82 -6.79
C GLN A 92 6.84 9.79 -7.40
N GLU A 93 7.79 9.15 -6.72
CA GLU A 93 9.17 9.09 -7.20
C GLU A 93 9.36 8.11 -8.34
N LYS A 94 8.64 7.00 -8.33
CA LYS A 94 8.89 5.91 -9.27
C LYS A 94 7.76 5.66 -10.25
N TRP A 95 6.51 5.84 -9.84
CA TRP A 95 5.34 5.40 -10.62
C TRP A 95 4.33 6.50 -10.90
N SER A 96 4.70 7.74 -10.64
CA SER A 96 3.85 8.90 -10.89
C SER A 96 3.31 8.88 -12.32
N GLU A 97 2.04 9.24 -12.49
CA GLU A 97 1.36 9.28 -13.79
C GLU A 97 1.36 7.95 -14.54
N THR A 98 1.27 6.82 -13.80
CA THR A 98 1.12 5.50 -14.40
C THR A 98 -0.22 4.88 -14.00
N ARG A 99 -0.71 3.95 -14.83
CA ARG A 99 -1.94 3.19 -14.57
C ARG A 99 -1.84 1.80 -15.20
N VAL A 100 -2.66 0.91 -14.71
CA VAL A 100 -2.76 -0.44 -15.28
C VAL A 100 -3.59 -0.44 -16.57
#